data_30a6e24d8bccf7a4c9dc757691ef06a9
#
_entry.id   30a6e24d8bccf7a4c9dc757691ef06a9
#
_cell.length_a   1.000
_cell.length_b   1.000
_cell.length_c   1.000
_cell.angle_alpha   90.00
_cell.angle_beta   90.00
_cell.angle_gamma   90.00
#
_symmetry.space_group_name_H-M   'P 1'
#
loop_
_entity.id
_entity.type
_entity.pdbx_description
1 polymer ?
#
loop_
_entity_poly.entity_id
_entity_poly.type
_entity_poly.pdbx_seq_one_letter_code
_entity_poly.pdbx_strand_id
1 'polypeptide(L)'
;MSTAELIADTPRSKHAEHAKPRKRRPPLALRPLHRIWRRTIDNLDVTRIELPVRGLAEVHRAVVACQISDFHVDRDEDLARVHLAVEAINRERPDLVFLTGDYFSGPDTMQRYLTPFREALSGLKPAHGVIAILGNHDHWSSAEKITAALRSAGADVLCNENRRIVIRGRELIVIGIDDLWSRHAEPARAFAGVEPGESAIVLAHNPDTALYARHLHPGVMLSGHTHGGVVRIPYYGSPLKSILRIGKRFYSGLNRYEDFFIYTNRGLGTFWLRIRINCRPEISRFSLIPLDPATLQSAIASETAPESLPDEVVRRKRRRTKPARIKRPRRPRKTR
;
A
#
# COMPACT_ATOMS: atom_id res chain seq x y z
N MET A 1 -76.57 23.34 -5.88
CA MET A 1 -76.31 23.56 -4.46
C MET A 1 -74.95 22.95 -4.20
N SER A 2 -73.99 23.64 -4.37
CA SER A 2 -73.00 24.35 -3.58
C SER A 2 -72.75 23.77 -2.17
N THR A 3 -71.60 23.18 -1.98
CA THR A 3 -70.89 23.17 -0.67
C THR A 3 -69.41 23.41 -0.95
N ALA A 4 -69.09 24.71 -0.94
CA ALA A 4 -67.75 25.21 -0.66
C ALA A 4 -67.58 25.29 0.86
N GLU A 5 -66.31 25.47 1.26
CA GLU A 5 -65.81 25.80 2.61
C GLU A 5 -65.57 24.65 3.58
N LEU A 6 -64.29 24.29 3.64
CA LEU A 6 -63.48 24.37 4.86
C LEU A 6 -62.03 23.99 4.54
N ILE A 7 -61.21 25.00 4.18
CA ILE A 7 -59.76 24.87 4.17
C ILE A 7 -59.25 25.50 5.44
N ALA A 8 -58.88 24.66 6.40
CA ALA A 8 -58.21 25.06 7.62
C ALA A 8 -56.72 25.25 7.37
N ASP A 9 -56.26 26.37 7.82
CA ASP A 9 -54.89 26.88 7.87
C ASP A 9 -53.87 25.86 8.44
N THR A 10 -52.89 25.44 7.63
CA THR A 10 -51.68 24.76 8.11
C THR A 10 -50.53 25.75 8.08
N PRO A 11 -49.79 25.95 9.18
CA PRO A 11 -48.69 26.91 9.19
C PRO A 11 -47.52 26.40 8.36
N ARG A 12 -47.03 27.20 7.40
CA ARG A 12 -45.82 27.00 6.61
C ARG A 12 -44.62 26.69 7.52
N SER A 13 -44.08 25.49 7.43
CA SER A 13 -42.82 25.14 8.05
C SER A 13 -41.69 25.95 7.42
N LYS A 14 -41.03 26.75 8.27
CA LYS A 14 -39.83 27.51 7.94
C LYS A 14 -38.74 26.55 7.41
N HIS A 15 -38.21 26.83 6.24
CA HIS A 15 -37.05 26.18 5.69
C HIS A 15 -35.93 26.11 6.74
N ALA A 16 -35.60 24.91 7.18
CA ALA A 16 -34.37 24.66 7.93
C ALA A 16 -33.21 24.86 6.96
N GLU A 17 -32.54 26.00 7.02
CA GLU A 17 -31.23 26.19 6.41
C GLU A 17 -30.29 25.11 6.92
N HIS A 18 -29.84 24.24 6.04
CA HIS A 18 -28.78 23.26 6.32
C HIS A 18 -27.51 24.03 6.69
N ALA A 19 -27.29 24.18 7.97
CA ALA A 19 -26.05 24.74 8.50
C ALA A 19 -24.89 23.87 8.02
N LYS A 20 -24.01 24.43 7.17
CA LYS A 20 -22.76 23.79 6.74
C LYS A 20 -22.00 23.30 7.96
N PRO A 21 -21.51 22.03 7.99
CA PRO A 21 -20.80 21.49 9.12
C PRO A 21 -19.61 22.40 9.46
N ARG A 22 -19.62 22.98 10.67
CA ARG A 22 -18.51 23.80 11.17
C ARG A 22 -17.25 22.93 11.18
N LYS A 23 -16.28 23.25 10.31
CA LYS A 23 -14.93 22.66 10.33
C LYS A 23 -14.38 22.80 11.75
N ARG A 24 -14.26 21.70 12.49
CA ARG A 24 -13.66 21.72 13.84
C ARG A 24 -12.21 22.18 13.68
N ARG A 25 -11.87 23.33 14.25
CA ARG A 25 -10.49 23.83 14.30
C ARG A 25 -9.67 22.89 15.19
N PRO A 26 -8.47 22.48 14.78
CA PRO A 26 -7.61 21.63 15.62
C PRO A 26 -7.28 22.35 16.93
N PRO A 27 -7.03 21.63 18.04
CA PRO A 27 -6.59 22.20 19.30
C PRO A 27 -5.39 23.12 19.11
N LEU A 28 -5.28 24.16 19.92
CA LEU A 28 -4.24 25.21 19.80
C LEU A 28 -2.81 24.64 19.75
N ALA A 29 -2.56 23.59 20.54
CA ALA A 29 -1.26 22.89 20.60
C ALA A 29 -0.86 22.16 19.30
N LEU A 30 -1.84 21.80 18.45
CA LEU A 30 -1.59 21.08 17.19
C LEU A 30 -1.57 22.02 15.97
N ARG A 31 -1.81 23.32 16.13
CA ARG A 31 -1.81 24.29 15.01
C ARG A 31 -0.49 24.39 14.26
N PRO A 32 0.70 24.43 14.91
CA PRO A 32 1.97 24.43 14.20
C PRO A 32 2.20 23.10 13.46
N LEU A 33 1.85 21.96 14.05
CA LEU A 33 1.96 20.64 13.40
C LEU A 33 1.03 20.52 12.20
N HIS A 34 -0.20 21.05 12.29
CA HIS A 34 -1.14 21.08 11.17
C HIS A 34 -0.65 21.95 10.00
N ARG A 35 0.10 23.01 10.29
CA ARG A 35 0.71 23.89 9.28
C ARG A 35 1.91 23.23 8.57
N ILE A 36 2.71 22.47 9.32
CA ILE A 36 3.79 21.62 8.80
C ILE A 36 3.21 20.50 7.95
N TRP A 37 2.13 19.87 8.39
CA TRP A 37 1.42 18.82 7.68
C TRP A 37 0.87 19.29 6.32
N ARG A 38 0.18 20.43 6.23
CA ARG A 38 -0.27 21.01 4.95
C ARG A 38 0.88 21.22 3.98
N ARG A 39 2.03 21.73 4.42
CA ARG A 39 3.20 21.92 3.56
C ARG A 39 3.77 20.61 3.02
N THR A 40 3.64 19.52 3.74
CA THR A 40 4.20 18.22 3.35
C THR A 40 3.27 17.44 2.42
N ILE A 41 1.97 17.60 2.57
CA ILE A 41 0.96 16.93 1.73
C ILE A 41 0.82 17.60 0.36
N ASP A 42 0.91 18.92 0.32
CA ASP A 42 0.81 19.67 -0.95
C ASP A 42 2.05 19.47 -1.85
N ASN A 43 3.12 18.85 -1.34
CA ASN A 43 4.34 18.53 -2.05
C ASN A 43 4.39 17.04 -2.42
N LEU A 44 3.60 16.65 -3.42
CA LEU A 44 3.68 15.32 -4.02
C LEU A 44 5.07 15.15 -4.66
N ASP A 45 5.76 14.08 -4.27
CA ASP A 45 7.10 13.75 -4.75
C ASP A 45 7.03 12.69 -5.86
N VAL A 46 7.66 12.96 -7.01
CA VAL A 46 7.82 11.96 -8.08
C VAL A 46 9.23 11.40 -7.98
N THR A 47 9.36 10.25 -7.33
CA THR A 47 10.64 9.56 -7.15
C THR A 47 10.95 8.73 -8.39
N ARG A 48 12.10 9.00 -9.05
CA ARG A 48 12.55 8.27 -10.25
C ARG A 48 13.58 7.24 -9.87
N ILE A 49 13.33 5.98 -10.24
CA ILE A 49 14.13 4.82 -9.83
C ILE A 49 14.42 3.96 -11.06
N GLU A 50 15.66 3.54 -11.22
CA GLU A 50 16.01 2.41 -12.07
C GLU A 50 15.68 1.13 -11.29
N LEU A 51 14.74 0.35 -11.80
CA LEU A 51 14.26 -0.86 -11.15
C LEU A 51 14.81 -2.08 -11.86
N PRO A 52 15.76 -2.80 -11.27
CA PRO A 52 16.32 -4.01 -11.86
C PRO A 52 15.28 -5.14 -11.82
N VAL A 53 15.00 -5.73 -12.99
CA VAL A 53 14.06 -6.84 -13.14
C VAL A 53 14.79 -8.03 -13.73
N ARG A 54 14.76 -9.16 -13.01
CA ARG A 54 15.36 -10.41 -13.48
C ARG A 54 14.65 -10.89 -14.75
N GLY A 55 15.41 -11.46 -15.69
CA GLY A 55 14.87 -12.01 -16.93
C GLY A 55 14.35 -10.96 -17.93
N LEU A 56 14.36 -9.66 -17.57
CA LEU A 56 13.99 -8.61 -18.50
C LEU A 56 15.03 -8.53 -19.63
N ALA A 57 14.59 -8.72 -20.86
CA ALA A 57 15.47 -8.60 -22.01
C ALA A 57 15.81 -7.11 -22.27
N GLU A 58 17.00 -6.86 -22.78
CA GLU A 58 17.37 -5.52 -23.24
C GLU A 58 16.40 -5.00 -24.30
N VAL A 59 16.01 -3.77 -24.13
CA VAL A 59 15.14 -3.03 -25.07
C VAL A 59 15.77 -1.67 -25.34
N HIS A 60 15.68 -1.17 -26.58
CA HIS A 60 16.20 0.14 -26.96
C HIS A 60 15.61 1.29 -26.15
N ARG A 61 14.43 1.10 -25.56
CA ARG A 61 13.78 2.06 -24.67
C ARG A 61 13.26 1.36 -23.45
N ALA A 62 13.69 1.80 -22.27
CA ALA A 62 13.23 1.27 -21.00
C ALA A 62 11.70 1.30 -20.88
N VAL A 63 11.11 0.26 -20.32
CA VAL A 63 9.69 0.25 -19.93
C VAL A 63 9.53 1.17 -18.73
N VAL A 64 8.58 2.09 -18.83
CA VAL A 64 8.27 3.05 -17.77
C VAL A 64 7.04 2.57 -17.02
N ALA A 65 7.16 2.36 -15.72
CA ALA A 65 6.02 2.05 -14.86
C ALA A 65 5.89 3.10 -13.75
N CYS A 66 4.66 3.39 -13.32
CA CYS A 66 4.41 4.21 -12.15
C CYS A 66 3.69 3.39 -11.08
N GLN A 67 4.02 3.64 -9.81
CA GLN A 67 3.33 3.05 -8.66
C GLN A 67 2.78 4.14 -7.76
N ILE A 68 1.56 3.94 -7.31
CA ILE A 68 0.94 4.66 -6.19
C ILE A 68 0.27 3.67 -5.25
N SER A 69 0.24 4.01 -3.97
CA SER A 69 -0.23 3.15 -2.89
C SER A 69 -0.84 3.97 -1.76
N ASP A 70 -1.54 3.31 -0.83
CA ASP A 70 -1.96 3.88 0.45
C ASP A 70 -2.62 5.25 0.26
N PHE A 71 -3.72 5.27 -0.46
CA PHE A 71 -4.45 6.49 -0.79
C PHE A 71 -5.18 7.04 0.43
N HIS A 72 -5.82 6.16 1.22
CA HIS A 72 -6.60 6.49 2.41
C HIS A 72 -7.48 7.72 2.21
N VAL A 73 -8.35 7.66 1.19
CA VAL A 73 -9.26 8.77 0.87
C VAL A 73 -10.33 8.89 1.94
N ASP A 74 -10.16 9.89 2.80
CA ASP A 74 -11.05 10.19 3.91
C ASP A 74 -11.79 11.52 3.75
N ARG A 75 -11.29 12.39 2.87
CA ARG A 75 -11.75 13.77 2.71
C ARG A 75 -11.60 14.25 1.29
N ASP A 76 -12.21 15.40 1.02
CA ASP A 76 -12.12 16.08 -0.27
C ASP A 76 -10.67 16.45 -0.62
N GLU A 77 -9.84 16.81 0.37
CA GLU A 77 -8.42 17.11 0.15
C GLU A 77 -7.61 15.87 -0.27
N ASP A 78 -7.98 14.68 0.24
CA ASP A 78 -7.34 13.43 -0.17
C ASP A 78 -7.75 13.05 -1.60
N LEU A 79 -9.03 13.22 -1.96
CA LEU A 79 -9.51 13.04 -3.32
C LEU A 79 -8.84 14.03 -4.29
N ALA A 80 -8.71 15.29 -3.90
CA ALA A 80 -7.99 16.28 -4.71
C ALA A 80 -6.53 15.87 -4.98
N ARG A 81 -5.89 15.22 -3.99
CA ARG A 81 -4.54 14.68 -4.18
C ARG A 81 -4.51 13.49 -5.15
N VAL A 82 -5.56 12.66 -5.18
CA VAL A 82 -5.69 11.60 -6.19
C VAL A 82 -5.72 12.21 -7.60
N HIS A 83 -6.50 13.26 -7.83
CA HIS A 83 -6.52 13.97 -9.11
C HIS A 83 -5.15 14.52 -9.50
N LEU A 84 -4.44 15.16 -8.57
CA LEU A 84 -3.07 15.64 -8.81
C LEU A 84 -2.10 14.50 -9.12
N ALA A 85 -2.24 13.36 -8.46
CA ALA A 85 -1.42 12.18 -8.71
C ALA A 85 -1.69 11.60 -10.11
N VAL A 86 -2.95 11.50 -10.52
CA VAL A 86 -3.34 11.05 -11.88
C VAL A 86 -2.74 11.96 -12.95
N GLU A 87 -2.84 13.28 -12.77
CA GLU A 87 -2.22 14.23 -13.69
C GLU A 87 -0.69 14.09 -13.74
N ALA A 88 -0.04 13.94 -12.58
CA ALA A 88 1.41 13.80 -12.51
C ALA A 88 1.88 12.49 -13.18
N ILE A 89 1.17 11.39 -12.96
CA ILE A 89 1.45 10.10 -13.62
C ILE A 89 1.31 10.21 -15.12
N ASN A 90 0.23 10.82 -15.62
CA ASN A 90 0.02 10.97 -17.06
C ASN A 90 1.10 11.81 -17.74
N ARG A 91 1.71 12.78 -17.03
CA ARG A 91 2.87 13.55 -17.54
C ARG A 91 4.14 12.70 -17.73
N GLU A 92 4.31 11.66 -16.90
CA GLU A 92 5.43 10.69 -17.03
C GLU A 92 5.24 9.73 -18.21
N ARG A 93 4.06 9.69 -18.84
CA ARG A 93 3.70 8.82 -19.99
C ARG A 93 4.10 7.36 -19.74
N PRO A 94 3.57 6.73 -18.67
CA PRO A 94 3.96 5.37 -18.31
C PRO A 94 3.42 4.33 -19.30
N ASP A 95 4.16 3.24 -19.43
CA ASP A 95 3.68 2.03 -20.11
C ASP A 95 2.67 1.29 -19.21
N LEU A 96 2.93 1.24 -17.90
CA LEU A 96 2.08 0.58 -16.89
C LEU A 96 1.88 1.47 -15.67
N VAL A 97 0.74 1.31 -15.00
CA VAL A 97 0.49 1.89 -13.67
C VAL A 97 0.13 0.78 -12.69
N PHE A 98 0.77 0.78 -11.52
CA PHE A 98 0.52 -0.16 -10.43
C PHE A 98 -0.15 0.55 -9.26
N LEU A 99 -1.28 0.01 -8.80
CA LEU A 99 -2.02 0.46 -7.63
C LEU A 99 -1.87 -0.62 -6.55
N THR A 100 -1.13 -0.32 -5.49
CA THR A 100 -0.74 -1.34 -4.52
C THR A 100 -1.52 -1.29 -3.21
N GLY A 101 -2.83 -0.97 -3.28
CA GLY A 101 -3.80 -1.15 -2.20
C GLY A 101 -3.97 0.03 -1.25
N ASP A 102 -4.85 -0.17 -0.27
CA ASP A 102 -5.29 0.78 0.76
C ASP A 102 -5.89 2.06 0.18
N TYR A 103 -7.01 1.90 -0.55
CA TYR A 103 -7.69 3.01 -1.23
C TYR A 103 -8.48 3.89 -0.26
N PHE A 104 -9.07 3.31 0.78
CA PHE A 104 -9.87 4.00 1.80
C PHE A 104 -9.43 3.60 3.20
N SER A 105 -9.67 4.46 4.20
CA SER A 105 -9.30 4.14 5.59
C SER A 105 -10.32 3.23 6.30
N GLY A 106 -11.55 3.14 5.79
CA GLY A 106 -12.60 2.31 6.37
C GLY A 106 -13.92 2.35 5.62
N PRO A 107 -14.94 1.60 6.07
CA PRO A 107 -16.22 1.42 5.35
C PRO A 107 -16.96 2.74 5.07
N ASP A 108 -17.01 3.65 6.04
CA ASP A 108 -17.75 4.91 5.92
C ASP A 108 -17.12 5.83 4.86
N THR A 109 -15.79 5.91 4.85
CA THR A 109 -15.04 6.71 3.87
C THR A 109 -15.11 6.08 2.49
N MET A 110 -15.04 4.75 2.40
CA MET A 110 -15.25 4.01 1.16
C MET A 110 -16.65 4.29 0.59
N GLN A 111 -17.70 4.17 1.37
CA GLN A 111 -19.06 4.43 0.90
C GLN A 111 -19.23 5.86 0.36
N ARG A 112 -18.59 6.84 1.01
CA ARG A 112 -18.68 8.25 0.62
C ARG A 112 -17.89 8.58 -0.63
N TYR A 113 -16.70 8.02 -0.78
CA TYR A 113 -15.74 8.45 -1.80
C TYR A 113 -15.53 7.46 -2.94
N LEU A 114 -16.15 6.27 -2.92
CA LEU A 114 -15.96 5.23 -3.93
C LEU A 114 -16.21 5.72 -5.36
N THR A 115 -17.34 6.41 -5.57
CA THR A 115 -17.69 6.90 -6.91
C THR A 115 -16.74 7.99 -7.41
N PRO A 116 -16.51 9.10 -6.68
CA PRO A 116 -15.58 10.13 -7.15
C PRO A 116 -14.13 9.65 -7.23
N PHE A 117 -13.73 8.68 -6.40
CA PHE A 117 -12.40 8.04 -6.50
C PHE A 117 -12.27 7.22 -7.79
N ARG A 118 -13.27 6.39 -8.12
CA ARG A 118 -13.33 5.66 -9.38
C ARG A 118 -13.23 6.61 -10.60
N GLU A 119 -13.97 7.71 -10.57
CA GLU A 119 -13.93 8.72 -11.63
C GLU A 119 -12.56 9.37 -11.76
N ALA A 120 -11.88 9.67 -10.66
CA ALA A 120 -10.52 10.18 -10.68
C ALA A 120 -9.54 9.18 -11.30
N LEU A 121 -9.62 7.90 -10.92
CA LEU A 121 -8.72 6.85 -11.44
C LEU A 121 -8.96 6.55 -12.91
N SER A 122 -10.18 6.67 -13.43
CA SER A 122 -10.47 6.50 -14.86
C SER A 122 -9.74 7.52 -15.75
N GLY A 123 -9.17 8.57 -15.15
CA GLY A 123 -8.30 9.53 -15.83
C GLY A 123 -6.87 9.05 -16.08
N LEU A 124 -6.45 7.90 -15.57
CA LEU A 124 -5.13 7.31 -15.84
C LEU A 124 -5.02 6.87 -17.31
N LYS A 125 -3.87 7.13 -17.94
CA LYS A 125 -3.65 6.87 -19.39
C LYS A 125 -2.32 6.16 -19.65
N PRO A 126 -2.04 5.00 -19.04
CA PRO A 126 -0.88 4.21 -19.41
C PRO A 126 -1.08 3.54 -20.76
N ALA A 127 0.04 3.24 -21.45
CA ALA A 127 -0.02 2.61 -22.78
C ALA A 127 -0.46 1.14 -22.73
N HIS A 128 -0.18 0.42 -21.63
CA HIS A 128 -0.43 -1.03 -21.51
C HIS A 128 -1.29 -1.40 -20.30
N GLY A 129 -1.93 -0.43 -19.64
CA GLY A 129 -2.95 -0.67 -18.64
C GLY A 129 -2.57 -0.35 -17.21
N VAL A 130 -3.59 -0.38 -16.37
CA VAL A 130 -3.51 -0.21 -14.92
C VAL A 130 -3.69 -1.56 -14.26
N ILE A 131 -2.79 -1.95 -13.36
CA ILE A 131 -2.89 -3.19 -12.59
C ILE A 131 -2.99 -2.83 -11.12
N ALA A 132 -3.93 -3.43 -10.43
CA ALA A 132 -4.24 -3.15 -9.05
C ALA A 132 -4.23 -4.41 -8.20
N ILE A 133 -3.89 -4.25 -6.93
CA ILE A 133 -4.10 -5.24 -5.86
C ILE A 133 -4.83 -4.57 -4.70
N LEU A 134 -5.32 -5.37 -3.77
CA LEU A 134 -5.95 -4.87 -2.55
C LEU A 134 -4.95 -4.80 -1.39
N GLY A 135 -5.21 -3.89 -0.45
CA GLY A 135 -4.53 -3.82 0.84
C GLY A 135 -5.44 -4.25 1.99
N ASN A 136 -4.94 -4.22 3.21
CA ASN A 136 -5.69 -4.66 4.38
C ASN A 136 -6.92 -3.79 4.68
N HIS A 137 -6.84 -2.47 4.47
CA HIS A 137 -7.97 -1.58 4.66
C HIS A 137 -9.09 -1.81 3.65
N ASP A 138 -8.76 -2.28 2.44
CA ASP A 138 -9.73 -2.60 1.40
C ASP A 138 -10.56 -3.82 1.79
N HIS A 139 -9.92 -4.87 2.35
CA HIS A 139 -10.61 -6.04 2.91
C HIS A 139 -11.46 -5.67 4.13
N TRP A 140 -10.97 -4.81 5.01
CA TRP A 140 -11.73 -4.35 6.20
C TRP A 140 -12.90 -3.42 5.83
N SER A 141 -12.89 -2.86 4.63
CA SER A 141 -13.99 -2.03 4.13
C SER A 141 -14.99 -2.86 3.31
N SER A 142 -14.67 -3.16 2.05
CA SER A 142 -15.39 -4.08 1.16
C SER A 142 -14.53 -4.36 -0.07
N ALA A 143 -13.80 -5.45 -0.04
CA ALA A 143 -12.96 -5.91 -1.15
C ALA A 143 -13.76 -6.03 -2.45
N GLU A 144 -15.00 -6.54 -2.38
CA GLU A 144 -15.88 -6.71 -3.54
C GLU A 144 -16.22 -5.38 -4.22
N LYS A 145 -16.72 -4.39 -3.43
CA LYS A 145 -17.11 -3.09 -3.98
C LYS A 145 -15.94 -2.32 -4.53
N ILE A 146 -14.78 -2.38 -3.83
CA ILE A 146 -13.56 -1.71 -4.25
C ILE A 146 -13.04 -2.35 -5.55
N THR A 147 -12.99 -3.69 -5.62
CA THR A 147 -12.61 -4.40 -6.85
C THR A 147 -13.50 -4.03 -8.02
N ALA A 148 -14.83 -4.01 -7.82
CA ALA A 148 -15.77 -3.61 -8.87
C ALA A 148 -15.54 -2.16 -9.34
N ALA A 149 -15.27 -1.23 -8.43
CA ALA A 149 -14.98 0.16 -8.76
C ALA A 149 -13.65 0.31 -9.51
N LEU A 150 -12.59 -0.39 -9.11
CA LEU A 150 -11.30 -0.39 -9.79
C LEU A 150 -11.41 -0.95 -11.20
N ARG A 151 -12.10 -2.08 -11.38
CA ARG A 151 -12.36 -2.67 -12.70
C ARG A 151 -13.19 -1.72 -13.58
N SER A 152 -14.18 -1.06 -13.01
CA SER A 152 -14.98 -0.05 -13.72
C SER A 152 -14.17 1.19 -14.11
N ALA A 153 -13.09 1.49 -13.38
CA ALA A 153 -12.12 2.54 -13.72
C ALA A 153 -11.09 2.09 -14.78
N GLY A 154 -11.14 0.86 -15.25
CA GLY A 154 -10.24 0.30 -16.26
C GLY A 154 -9.01 -0.41 -15.69
N ALA A 155 -8.96 -0.69 -14.40
CA ALA A 155 -7.87 -1.45 -13.80
C ALA A 155 -8.12 -2.97 -13.86
N ASP A 156 -7.06 -3.74 -14.15
CA ASP A 156 -7.05 -5.20 -13.93
C ASP A 156 -6.67 -5.46 -12.47
N VAL A 157 -7.61 -6.02 -11.70
CA VAL A 157 -7.42 -6.26 -10.26
C VAL A 157 -7.02 -7.71 -10.05
N LEU A 158 -5.81 -7.92 -9.57
CA LEU A 158 -5.22 -9.24 -9.32
C LEU A 158 -5.40 -9.66 -7.85
N CYS A 159 -6.00 -10.83 -7.64
CA CYS A 159 -6.19 -11.45 -6.32
C CYS A 159 -5.58 -12.85 -6.32
N ASN A 160 -4.32 -13.00 -5.97
CA ASN A 160 -3.53 -14.24 -6.07
C ASN A 160 -3.54 -14.83 -7.49
N GLU A 161 -3.27 -14.00 -8.47
CA GLU A 161 -3.20 -14.36 -9.88
C GLU A 161 -2.12 -13.52 -10.59
N ASN A 162 -1.79 -13.89 -11.82
CA ASN A 162 -0.82 -13.17 -12.63
C ASN A 162 -1.35 -12.81 -14.01
N ARG A 163 -0.66 -11.88 -14.67
CA ARG A 163 -0.93 -11.45 -16.05
C ARG A 163 0.34 -11.37 -16.84
N ARG A 164 0.30 -11.89 -18.06
CA ARG A 164 1.34 -11.75 -19.05
C ARG A 164 1.04 -10.58 -19.95
N ILE A 165 1.94 -9.64 -20.05
CA ILE A 165 1.77 -8.38 -20.78
C ILE A 165 2.90 -8.26 -21.79
N VAL A 166 2.55 -8.07 -23.06
CA VAL A 166 3.53 -7.86 -24.11
C VAL A 166 3.78 -6.37 -24.30
N ILE A 167 4.99 -5.92 -24.01
CA ILE A 167 5.43 -4.54 -24.20
C ILE A 167 6.59 -4.53 -25.20
N ARG A 168 6.39 -3.88 -26.35
CA ARG A 168 7.40 -3.81 -27.44
C ARG A 168 7.95 -5.18 -27.84
N GLY A 169 7.09 -6.19 -27.93
CA GLY A 169 7.46 -7.55 -28.31
C GLY A 169 8.15 -8.37 -27.22
N ARG A 170 8.20 -7.87 -25.97
CA ARG A 170 8.75 -8.57 -24.81
C ARG A 170 7.66 -8.84 -23.79
N GLU A 171 7.65 -10.04 -23.26
CA GLU A 171 6.71 -10.43 -22.22
C GLU A 171 7.23 -9.97 -20.85
N LEU A 172 6.33 -9.39 -20.06
CA LEU A 172 6.50 -9.04 -18.67
C LEU A 172 5.35 -9.65 -17.89
N ILE A 173 5.68 -10.41 -16.85
CA ILE A 173 4.66 -10.99 -15.97
C ILE A 173 4.45 -10.06 -14.79
N VAL A 174 3.19 -9.73 -14.50
CA VAL A 174 2.79 -9.02 -13.28
C VAL A 174 2.01 -9.98 -12.39
N ILE A 175 2.49 -10.19 -11.18
CA ILE A 175 1.93 -11.14 -10.21
C ILE A 175 1.32 -10.34 -9.09
N GLY A 176 0.02 -10.49 -8.86
CA GLY A 176 -0.69 -9.86 -7.73
C GLY A 176 -0.92 -10.86 -6.60
N ILE A 177 -0.27 -10.62 -5.46
CA ILE A 177 -0.52 -11.37 -4.22
C ILE A 177 -1.51 -10.55 -3.38
N ASP A 178 -2.58 -11.18 -2.92
CA ASP A 178 -3.58 -10.56 -2.07
C ASP A 178 -3.03 -10.26 -0.66
N ASP A 179 -3.77 -9.56 0.18
CA ASP A 179 -3.21 -9.01 1.40
C ASP A 179 -2.88 -10.05 2.48
N LEU A 180 -1.70 -9.86 3.06
CA LEU A 180 -1.16 -10.74 4.11
C LEU A 180 -1.85 -10.54 5.47
N TRP A 181 -2.17 -9.30 5.85
CA TRP A 181 -2.76 -9.01 7.16
C TRP A 181 -4.22 -9.42 7.24
N SER A 182 -4.94 -9.33 6.15
CA SER A 182 -6.31 -9.83 6.03
C SER A 182 -6.37 -11.36 5.86
N ARG A 183 -5.20 -12.03 5.76
CA ARG A 183 -5.04 -13.50 5.60
C ARG A 183 -5.57 -14.04 4.27
N HIS A 184 -5.53 -13.25 3.21
CA HIS A 184 -5.93 -13.66 1.86
C HIS A 184 -4.72 -13.97 0.96
N ALA A 185 -3.48 -13.74 1.42
CA ALA A 185 -2.28 -13.98 0.62
C ALA A 185 -2.06 -15.46 0.34
N GLU A 186 -2.06 -15.83 -0.96
CA GLU A 186 -1.77 -17.16 -1.48
C GLU A 186 -0.63 -17.09 -2.53
N PRO A 187 0.64 -16.91 -2.13
CA PRO A 187 1.74 -16.69 -3.07
C PRO A 187 1.88 -17.81 -4.10
N ALA A 188 1.77 -19.07 -3.69
CA ALA A 188 1.91 -20.22 -4.61
C ALA A 188 0.83 -20.18 -5.72
N ARG A 189 -0.39 -19.76 -5.42
CA ARG A 189 -1.47 -19.58 -6.41
C ARG A 189 -1.16 -18.41 -7.35
N ALA A 190 -0.69 -17.29 -6.81
CA ALA A 190 -0.34 -16.11 -7.60
C ALA A 190 0.76 -16.41 -8.64
N PHE A 191 1.70 -17.29 -8.31
CA PHE A 191 2.81 -17.73 -9.19
C PHE A 191 2.46 -18.91 -10.09
N ALA A 192 1.23 -19.41 -10.09
CA ALA A 192 0.87 -20.57 -10.91
C ALA A 192 1.20 -20.32 -12.40
N GLY A 193 1.97 -21.23 -13.01
CA GLY A 193 2.39 -21.14 -14.41
C GLY A 193 3.49 -20.11 -14.70
N VAL A 194 4.18 -19.61 -13.67
CA VAL A 194 5.38 -18.77 -13.80
C VAL A 194 6.61 -19.61 -13.55
N GLU A 195 7.50 -19.66 -14.54
CA GLU A 195 8.75 -20.45 -14.45
C GLU A 195 9.86 -19.63 -13.78
N PRO A 196 10.78 -20.30 -13.05
CA PRO A 196 11.95 -19.65 -12.48
C PRO A 196 12.79 -18.94 -13.56
N GLY A 197 13.06 -17.65 -13.35
CA GLY A 197 13.86 -16.85 -14.30
C GLY A 197 13.06 -16.05 -15.31
N GLU A 198 11.75 -16.23 -15.39
CA GLU A 198 10.90 -15.35 -16.19
C GLU A 198 10.89 -13.92 -15.62
N SER A 199 10.67 -12.95 -16.51
CA SER A 199 10.62 -11.52 -16.15
C SER A 199 9.34 -11.20 -15.38
N ALA A 200 9.43 -11.10 -14.05
CA ALA A 200 8.26 -10.91 -13.20
C ALA A 200 8.39 -9.72 -12.25
N ILE A 201 7.30 -8.96 -12.13
CA ILE A 201 7.09 -7.95 -11.10
C ILE A 201 5.98 -8.43 -10.18
N VAL A 202 6.27 -8.54 -8.89
CA VAL A 202 5.30 -8.93 -7.87
C VAL A 202 4.71 -7.68 -7.22
N LEU A 203 3.39 -7.59 -7.19
CA LEU A 203 2.65 -6.60 -6.41
C LEU A 203 2.15 -7.27 -5.12
N ALA A 204 2.54 -6.75 -3.98
CA ALA A 204 2.06 -7.22 -2.68
C ALA A 204 1.99 -6.02 -1.73
N HIS A 205 0.81 -5.73 -1.19
CA HIS A 205 0.61 -4.53 -0.38
C HIS A 205 1.59 -4.46 0.79
N ASN A 206 1.72 -5.54 1.57
CA ASN A 206 2.59 -5.60 2.73
C ASN A 206 3.98 -6.17 2.36
N PRO A 207 5.09 -5.47 2.64
CA PRO A 207 6.46 -5.98 2.40
C PRO A 207 6.78 -7.32 3.08
N ASP A 208 6.14 -7.62 4.23
CA ASP A 208 6.32 -8.90 4.92
C ASP A 208 5.86 -10.12 4.09
N THR A 209 5.11 -9.91 3.01
CA THR A 209 4.72 -10.96 2.05
C THR A 209 5.96 -11.63 1.44
N ALA A 210 7.08 -10.91 1.34
CA ALA A 210 8.34 -11.44 0.87
C ALA A 210 8.84 -12.66 1.68
N LEU A 211 8.54 -12.71 2.98
CA LEU A 211 8.89 -13.86 3.85
C LEU A 211 8.24 -15.17 3.38
N TYR A 212 7.11 -15.08 2.69
CA TYR A 212 6.32 -16.21 2.22
C TYR A 212 6.50 -16.48 0.71
N ALA A 213 6.91 -15.46 -0.05
CA ALA A 213 7.07 -15.56 -1.50
C ALA A 213 8.54 -15.80 -1.95
N ARG A 214 9.53 -15.67 -1.06
CA ARG A 214 10.96 -15.70 -1.40
C ARG A 214 11.40 -16.97 -2.14
N HIS A 215 10.85 -18.13 -1.77
CA HIS A 215 11.16 -19.41 -2.38
C HIS A 215 10.57 -19.58 -3.80
N LEU A 216 9.72 -18.66 -4.23
CA LEU A 216 9.14 -18.59 -5.58
C LEU A 216 9.98 -17.72 -6.52
N HIS A 217 11.14 -17.23 -6.05
CA HIS A 217 12.10 -16.43 -6.80
C HIS A 217 11.50 -15.20 -7.50
N PRO A 218 10.82 -14.29 -6.76
CA PRO A 218 10.29 -13.09 -7.35
C PRO A 218 11.40 -12.26 -8.02
N GLY A 219 11.12 -11.68 -9.18
CA GLY A 219 12.08 -10.80 -9.84
C GLY A 219 12.31 -9.51 -9.06
N VAL A 220 11.22 -8.82 -8.78
CA VAL A 220 11.16 -7.64 -7.90
C VAL A 220 9.77 -7.55 -7.28
N MET A 221 9.69 -7.08 -6.04
CA MET A 221 8.40 -6.86 -5.35
C MET A 221 8.15 -5.36 -5.14
N LEU A 222 6.94 -4.91 -5.46
CA LEU A 222 6.45 -3.56 -5.21
C LEU A 222 5.41 -3.58 -4.10
N SER A 223 5.62 -2.79 -3.06
CA SER A 223 4.79 -2.76 -1.86
C SER A 223 4.43 -1.34 -1.43
N GLY A 224 3.47 -1.21 -0.50
CA GLY A 224 3.06 -0.02 0.21
C GLY A 224 3.02 -0.24 1.72
N HIS A 225 1.85 -0.04 2.34
CA HIS A 225 1.51 -0.41 3.72
C HIS A 225 2.20 0.39 4.84
N THR A 226 3.45 0.77 4.66
CA THR A 226 4.28 1.38 5.72
C THR A 226 4.15 2.88 5.80
N HIS A 227 3.58 3.51 4.77
CA HIS A 227 3.58 4.98 4.60
C HIS A 227 4.97 5.61 4.71
N GLY A 228 6.03 4.85 4.44
CA GLY A 228 7.40 5.28 4.68
C GLY A 228 7.70 5.64 6.13
N GLY A 229 6.85 5.14 7.06
CA GLY A 229 6.92 5.43 8.49
C GLY A 229 6.40 6.80 8.90
N VAL A 230 5.70 7.53 8.02
CA VAL A 230 4.98 8.81 8.25
C VAL A 230 5.86 9.94 8.83
N VAL A 231 6.61 9.66 9.89
CA VAL A 231 7.56 10.56 10.57
C VAL A 231 8.96 10.01 10.43
N ARG A 232 9.86 10.78 9.82
CA ARG A 232 11.27 10.42 9.65
C ARG A 232 12.15 11.42 10.38
N ILE A 233 12.81 10.96 11.45
CA ILE A 233 13.74 11.75 12.23
C ILE A 233 15.13 11.56 11.61
N PRO A 234 15.88 12.65 11.30
CA PRO A 234 17.25 12.54 10.79
C PRO A 234 18.08 11.61 11.69
N TYR A 235 18.91 10.78 11.09
CA TYR A 235 19.79 9.77 11.74
C TYR A 235 19.08 8.64 12.47
N TYR A 236 17.86 8.85 12.97
CA TYR A 236 17.09 7.84 13.70
C TYR A 236 16.12 7.05 12.79
N GLY A 237 15.60 7.68 11.73
CA GLY A 237 14.57 7.15 10.85
C GLY A 237 13.17 7.22 11.47
N SER A 238 12.27 6.28 11.13
CA SER A 238 10.91 6.29 11.66
C SER A 238 10.81 5.65 13.05
N PRO A 239 10.09 6.27 14.01
CA PRO A 239 9.76 5.62 15.28
C PRO A 239 8.81 4.42 15.12
N LEU A 240 8.07 4.32 14.01
CA LEU A 240 7.12 3.23 13.71
C LEU A 240 7.78 1.97 13.12
N LYS A 241 9.09 1.82 13.26
CA LYS A 241 9.90 0.74 12.67
C LYS A 241 9.54 -0.69 13.09
N SER A 242 8.71 -0.86 14.11
CA SER A 242 8.39 -2.18 14.69
C SER A 242 7.27 -2.94 13.98
N ILE A 243 6.63 -2.35 12.97
CA ILE A 243 5.46 -2.94 12.30
C ILE A 243 5.88 -4.10 11.38
N LEU A 244 7.03 -3.99 10.68
CA LEU A 244 7.50 -5.00 9.74
C LEU A 244 8.34 -6.09 10.42
N ARG A 245 8.05 -7.35 10.09
CA ARG A 245 8.82 -8.55 10.51
C ARG A 245 10.08 -8.74 9.68
N ILE A 246 10.04 -8.39 8.40
CA ILE A 246 11.16 -8.49 7.45
C ILE A 246 12.33 -7.56 7.82
N GLY A 247 12.09 -6.52 8.61
CA GLY A 247 13.13 -5.62 9.12
C GLY A 247 12.95 -4.16 8.76
N LYS A 248 13.71 -3.34 9.48
CA LYS A 248 13.54 -1.88 9.46
C LYS A 248 13.91 -1.21 8.15
N ARG A 249 14.81 -1.77 7.37
CA ARG A 249 15.27 -1.21 6.08
C ARG A 249 14.16 -1.20 5.02
N PHE A 250 13.19 -2.11 5.12
CA PHE A 250 12.11 -2.27 4.14
C PHE A 250 10.94 -1.30 4.30
N TYR A 251 11.10 -0.26 5.12
CA TYR A 251 10.07 0.76 5.33
C TYR A 251 9.80 1.65 4.13
N SER A 252 10.79 1.85 3.26
CA SER A 252 10.62 2.63 2.05
C SER A 252 11.83 2.54 1.13
N GLY A 253 11.58 2.80 -0.15
CA GLY A 253 12.60 2.80 -1.19
C GLY A 253 13.01 1.40 -1.62
N LEU A 254 14.04 1.32 -2.46
CA LEU A 254 14.55 0.08 -3.01
C LEU A 254 15.52 -0.56 -2.03
N ASN A 255 15.22 -1.78 -1.63
CA ASN A 255 16.06 -2.57 -0.73
C ASN A 255 16.22 -3.98 -1.28
N ARG A 256 17.41 -4.55 -1.12
CA ARG A 256 17.65 -5.94 -1.48
C ARG A 256 17.19 -6.87 -0.36
N TYR A 257 16.51 -7.95 -0.73
CA TYR A 257 16.12 -9.05 0.15
C TYR A 257 16.52 -10.39 -0.49
N GLU A 258 17.49 -11.10 0.10
CA GLU A 258 18.05 -12.33 -0.46
C GLU A 258 18.53 -12.11 -1.93
N ASP A 259 17.89 -12.75 -2.90
CA ASP A 259 18.24 -12.72 -4.32
C ASP A 259 17.32 -11.83 -5.19
N PHE A 260 16.45 -11.01 -4.57
CA PHE A 260 15.56 -10.09 -5.26
C PHE A 260 15.45 -8.72 -4.57
N PHE A 261 14.77 -7.79 -5.18
CA PHE A 261 14.56 -6.45 -4.64
C PHE A 261 13.13 -6.23 -4.19
N ILE A 262 12.97 -5.43 -3.13
CA ILE A 262 11.67 -4.94 -2.67
C ILE A 262 11.70 -3.42 -2.71
N TYR A 263 10.76 -2.85 -3.42
CA TYR A 263 10.49 -1.41 -3.36
C TYR A 263 9.26 -1.15 -2.53
N THR A 264 9.38 -0.31 -1.52
CA THR A 264 8.26 0.08 -0.66
C THR A 264 7.94 1.55 -0.87
N ASN A 265 6.77 1.81 -1.44
CA ASN A 265 6.25 3.15 -1.71
C ASN A 265 5.81 3.83 -0.40
N ARG A 266 5.97 5.14 -0.30
CA ARG A 266 5.60 5.93 0.89
C ARG A 266 4.10 6.25 0.96
N GLY A 267 3.32 5.89 -0.06
CA GLY A 267 1.90 6.16 -0.14
C GLY A 267 1.53 7.62 -0.38
N LEU A 268 0.32 7.84 -0.85
CA LEU A 268 -0.26 9.17 -1.07
C LEU A 268 -0.93 9.74 0.17
N GLY A 269 -1.71 8.92 0.86
CA GLY A 269 -2.51 9.31 2.01
C GLY A 269 -1.78 9.25 3.34
N THR A 270 -2.53 9.45 4.38
CA THR A 270 -2.09 9.26 5.76
C THR A 270 -3.16 8.49 6.50
N PHE A 271 -2.75 7.46 7.20
CA PHE A 271 -3.61 6.72 8.10
C PHE A 271 -3.38 7.19 9.54
N TRP A 272 -4.41 7.27 10.35
CA TRP A 272 -4.43 7.56 11.79
C TRP A 272 -3.79 8.90 12.19
N LEU A 273 -2.47 9.10 11.99
CA LEU A 273 -1.81 10.37 12.20
C LEU A 273 -1.74 11.14 10.88
N ARG A 274 -2.48 12.24 10.80
CA ARG A 274 -2.51 13.12 9.60
C ARG A 274 -1.29 14.04 9.53
N ILE A 275 -0.12 13.48 9.80
CA ILE A 275 1.14 14.19 9.85
C ILE A 275 2.15 13.39 9.04
N ARG A 276 2.84 14.07 8.12
CA ARG A 276 4.02 13.54 7.46
C ARG A 276 5.18 14.49 7.75
N ILE A 277 6.25 13.98 8.37
CA ILE A 277 7.47 14.74 8.68
C ILE A 277 8.64 14.10 7.95
N ASN A 278 9.31 14.84 7.07
CA ASN A 278 10.38 14.34 6.21
C ASN A 278 10.01 13.06 5.42
N CYS A 279 8.71 12.89 5.14
CA CYS A 279 8.14 11.74 4.45
C CYS A 279 6.99 12.21 3.55
N ARG A 280 7.35 12.77 2.38
CA ARG A 280 6.36 13.31 1.43
C ARG A 280 5.52 12.21 0.80
N PRO A 281 4.26 12.49 0.42
CA PRO A 281 3.49 11.61 -0.45
C PRO A 281 4.27 11.31 -1.72
N GLU A 282 4.15 10.09 -2.22
CA GLU A 282 5.02 9.61 -3.29
C GLU A 282 4.25 9.00 -4.47
N ILE A 283 4.65 9.40 -5.67
CA ILE A 283 4.51 8.62 -6.89
C ILE A 283 5.88 8.04 -7.20
N SER A 284 5.99 6.72 -7.32
CA SER A 284 7.24 6.10 -7.79
C SER A 284 7.17 5.91 -9.29
N ARG A 285 8.16 6.42 -10.01
CA ARG A 285 8.33 6.26 -11.44
C ARG A 285 9.54 5.36 -11.68
N PHE A 286 9.32 4.20 -12.23
CA PHE A 286 10.34 3.22 -12.55
C PHE A 286 10.76 3.27 -14.00
N SER A 287 12.08 3.21 -14.25
CA SER A 287 12.63 2.72 -15.50
C SER A 287 13.02 1.27 -15.26
N LEU A 288 12.31 0.34 -15.88
CA LEU A 288 12.63 -1.08 -15.74
C LEU A 288 13.91 -1.36 -16.54
N ILE A 289 14.92 -1.90 -15.86
CA ILE A 289 16.22 -2.27 -16.47
C ILE A 289 16.47 -3.76 -16.27
N PRO A 290 17.20 -4.42 -17.19
CA PRO A 290 17.63 -5.79 -16.98
C PRO A 290 18.48 -5.91 -15.70
N LEU A 291 18.22 -6.94 -14.90
CA LEU A 291 19.10 -7.28 -13.80
C LEU A 291 20.24 -8.14 -14.34
N ASP A 292 21.42 -7.55 -14.40
CA ASP A 292 22.64 -8.28 -14.75
C ASP A 292 22.98 -9.31 -13.64
N PRO A 293 23.09 -10.62 -13.98
CA PRO A 293 23.48 -11.64 -13.03
C PRO A 293 24.83 -11.40 -12.34
N ALA A 294 25.79 -10.77 -13.04
CA ALA A 294 27.09 -10.43 -12.46
C ALA A 294 26.95 -9.32 -11.40
N THR A 295 26.09 -8.32 -11.64
CA THR A 295 25.77 -7.29 -10.66
C THR A 295 25.09 -7.90 -9.43
N LEU A 296 24.21 -8.89 -9.61
CA LEU A 296 23.58 -9.59 -8.51
C LEU A 296 24.63 -10.39 -7.70
N GLN A 297 25.54 -11.12 -8.36
CA GLN A 297 26.59 -11.89 -7.70
C GLN A 297 27.60 -11.00 -6.98
N SER A 298 28.02 -9.88 -7.58
CA SER A 298 28.93 -8.92 -6.93
C SER A 298 28.31 -8.28 -5.70
N ALA A 299 27.01 -7.94 -5.77
CA ALA A 299 26.26 -7.41 -4.65
C ALA A 299 26.05 -8.49 -3.55
N ILE A 300 25.92 -9.78 -3.91
CA ILE A 300 25.89 -10.90 -2.95
C ILE A 300 27.26 -11.05 -2.26
N ALA A 301 28.35 -10.95 -3.01
CA ALA A 301 29.70 -11.08 -2.47
C ALA A 301 30.12 -9.90 -1.57
N SER A 302 29.60 -8.70 -1.82
CA SER A 302 29.91 -7.51 -1.02
C SER A 302 29.13 -7.44 0.31
N GLU A 303 27.99 -8.14 0.44
CA GLU A 303 27.24 -8.30 1.69
C GLU A 303 27.79 -9.49 2.50
N THR A 304 29.11 -9.61 2.69
CA THR A 304 29.68 -10.60 3.61
C THR A 304 29.25 -10.31 5.05
N ALA A 305 28.51 -11.28 5.58
CA ALA A 305 28.00 -11.49 6.91
C ALA A 305 26.69 -10.74 7.26
N PRO A 306 25.64 -11.53 7.55
CA PRO A 306 24.54 -10.97 8.32
C PRO A 306 25.11 -10.49 9.64
N GLU A 307 24.84 -9.24 10.00
CA GLU A 307 25.08 -8.77 11.36
C GLU A 307 24.44 -9.79 12.31
N SER A 308 25.24 -10.64 12.90
CA SER A 308 24.78 -11.67 13.83
C SER A 308 24.00 -10.96 14.91
N LEU A 309 22.73 -11.32 15.06
CA LEU A 309 21.89 -10.81 16.15
C LEU A 309 22.71 -10.99 17.45
N PRO A 310 22.91 -9.93 18.25
CA PRO A 310 23.66 -10.04 19.48
C PRO A 310 23.09 -11.20 20.31
N ASP A 311 23.97 -12.07 20.82
CA ASP A 311 23.61 -13.27 21.60
C ASP A 311 22.65 -13.01 22.78
N GLU A 312 22.54 -11.77 23.20
CA GLU A 312 21.61 -11.30 24.22
C GLU A 312 20.13 -11.43 23.84
N VAL A 313 19.78 -11.30 22.54
CA VAL A 313 18.40 -11.44 22.08
C VAL A 313 17.98 -12.91 22.06
N VAL A 314 18.89 -13.83 21.76
CA VAL A 314 18.65 -15.27 21.77
C VAL A 314 18.48 -15.78 23.20
N ARG A 315 19.26 -15.27 24.15
CA ARG A 315 19.17 -15.63 25.58
C ARG A 315 17.89 -15.12 26.26
N ARG A 316 17.37 -13.94 25.88
CA ARG A 316 16.08 -13.42 26.41
C ARG A 316 14.88 -14.23 25.96
N LYS A 317 14.86 -14.77 24.73
CA LYS A 317 13.76 -15.65 24.25
C LYS A 317 13.72 -16.99 24.98
N ARG A 318 14.87 -17.60 25.32
CA ARG A 318 14.93 -18.87 26.07
C ARG A 318 14.51 -18.74 27.54
N ARG A 319 14.63 -17.56 28.18
CA ARG A 319 14.19 -17.34 29.58
C ARG A 319 12.68 -17.13 29.73
N ARG A 320 11.95 -16.78 28.66
CA ARG A 320 10.48 -16.51 28.70
C ARG A 320 9.58 -17.73 28.49
N THR A 321 10.14 -18.89 28.16
CA THR A 321 9.37 -20.12 27.90
C THR A 321 9.55 -21.16 28.98
N LYS A 322 9.61 -20.80 30.26
CA LYS A 322 9.41 -21.80 31.33
C LYS A 322 7.90 -22.05 31.48
N PRO A 323 7.43 -23.29 31.31
CA PRO A 323 6.00 -23.60 31.47
C PRO A 323 5.58 -23.34 32.91
N ALA A 324 4.44 -22.72 33.09
CA ALA A 324 3.82 -22.51 34.38
C ALA A 324 3.60 -23.85 35.06
N ARG A 325 4.15 -24.02 36.26
CA ARG A 325 4.00 -25.22 37.08
C ARG A 325 2.52 -25.35 37.50
N ILE A 326 1.80 -26.27 36.90
CA ILE A 326 0.41 -26.60 37.28
C ILE A 326 0.41 -27.11 38.69
N LYS A 327 -0.17 -26.35 39.64
CA LYS A 327 -0.41 -26.82 41.03
C LYS A 327 -1.48 -27.90 41.01
N ARG A 328 -1.10 -29.12 41.43
CA ARG A 328 -2.08 -30.22 41.63
C ARG A 328 -3.07 -29.83 42.74
N PRO A 329 -4.36 -30.14 42.58
CA PRO A 329 -5.37 -29.88 43.63
C PRO A 329 -5.08 -30.73 44.86
N ARG A 330 -5.22 -30.15 46.06
CA ARG A 330 -5.12 -30.85 47.38
C ARG A 330 -6.28 -31.80 47.51
N ARG A 331 -5.99 -33.07 47.89
CA ARG A 331 -7.00 -34.07 48.26
C ARG A 331 -7.75 -33.58 49.51
N PRO A 332 -9.07 -33.82 49.61
CA PRO A 332 -9.84 -33.50 50.82
C PRO A 332 -9.43 -34.40 51.99
N ARG A 333 -9.32 -33.80 53.19
CA ARG A 333 -9.12 -34.53 54.46
C ARG A 333 -10.38 -35.34 54.79
N LYS A 334 -10.19 -36.64 55.04
CA LYS A 334 -11.22 -37.47 55.66
C LYS A 334 -11.35 -37.09 57.13
N THR A 335 -12.54 -36.67 57.52
CA THR A 335 -12.94 -36.53 58.93
C THR A 335 -13.36 -37.89 59.44
N ARG A 336 -12.90 -38.27 60.64
CA ARG A 336 -13.44 -39.34 61.43
C ARG A 336 -14.64 -38.80 62.20
#